data_f58c9b23c7b1ff248013ef8035d83d1f
#
_entry.id   f58c9b23c7b1ff248013ef8035d83d1f
#
_cell.length_a   1.000
_cell.length_b   1.000
_cell.length_c   1.000
_cell.angle_alpha   90.00
_cell.angle_beta   90.00
_cell.angle_gamma   90.00
#
_symmetry.space_group_name_H-M   'P 1'
#
loop_
_entity.id
_entity.type
_entity.pdbx_description
1 polymer ?
#
loop_
_entity_poly.entity_id
_entity_poly.type
_entity_poly.pdbx_seq_one_letter_code
_entity_poly.pdbx_strand_id
1 'polypeptide(L)'
;MEQGDIDLIRLTPAEVQDILSGIPMHECRGCPCAAGDLVPAVVARCAMDGYHAGQDWFWCAPRLFCHKSQRLIVGSGCFKGAPVEGTVEIGYGVALSCEGRGFASACVARMVEEAFAHRGVDAVTAEASVHNPASQRVLEKNQFYRTGQREDPEDGLLSQWRRDRRISPAP
;
A
#
# COMPACT_ATOMS: atom_id res chain seq x y z
N MET A 1 -14.88 -1.86 -11.32
CA MET A 1 -13.81 -2.84 -11.02
C MET A 1 -14.13 -3.44 -9.67
N GLU A 2 -14.23 -4.74 -9.60
CA GLU A 2 -14.53 -5.44 -8.36
C GLU A 2 -13.25 -5.58 -7.51
N GLN A 3 -13.39 -5.48 -6.18
CA GLN A 3 -12.27 -5.65 -5.23
C GLN A 3 -11.56 -7.01 -5.40
N GLY A 4 -12.27 -8.03 -5.81
CA GLY A 4 -11.75 -9.39 -6.04
C GLY A 4 -10.79 -9.53 -7.22
N ASP A 5 -10.60 -8.49 -8.03
CA ASP A 5 -9.77 -8.53 -9.25
C ASP A 5 -8.30 -8.15 -8.99
N ILE A 6 -7.95 -7.74 -7.76
CA ILE A 6 -6.58 -7.41 -7.35
C ILE A 6 -6.04 -8.47 -6.39
N ASP A 7 -4.87 -9.00 -6.72
CA ASP A 7 -4.04 -9.80 -5.82
C ASP A 7 -2.86 -8.95 -5.29
N LEU A 8 -2.51 -9.18 -4.03
CA LEU A 8 -1.33 -8.59 -3.40
C LEU A 8 -0.18 -9.60 -3.46
N ILE A 9 0.84 -9.29 -4.24
CA ILE A 9 2.06 -10.10 -4.33
C ILE A 9 3.10 -9.50 -3.40
N ARG A 10 3.40 -10.18 -2.28
CA ARG A 10 4.44 -9.78 -1.35
C ARG A 10 5.81 -10.09 -1.95
N LEU A 11 6.68 -9.07 -2.03
CA LEU A 11 8.05 -9.26 -2.46
C LEU A 11 8.88 -9.97 -1.38
N THR A 12 9.85 -10.75 -1.82
CA THR A 12 10.87 -11.36 -0.96
C THR A 12 11.98 -10.35 -0.64
N PRO A 13 12.77 -10.54 0.43
CA PRO A 13 13.94 -9.68 0.70
C PRO A 13 14.92 -9.61 -0.46
N ALA A 14 15.12 -10.71 -1.19
CA ALA A 14 16.01 -10.74 -2.37
C ALA A 14 15.48 -9.83 -3.51
N GLU A 15 14.19 -9.90 -3.82
CA GLU A 15 13.58 -9.05 -4.84
C GLU A 15 13.65 -7.55 -4.46
N VAL A 16 13.50 -7.24 -3.16
CA VAL A 16 13.67 -5.86 -2.67
C VAL A 16 15.14 -5.40 -2.75
N GLN A 17 16.10 -6.30 -2.49
CA GLN A 17 17.51 -6.02 -2.66
C GLN A 17 17.89 -5.75 -4.13
N ASP A 18 17.29 -6.47 -5.07
CA ASP A 18 17.47 -6.23 -6.51
C ASP A 18 17.01 -4.83 -6.90
N ILE A 19 15.84 -4.39 -6.39
CA ILE A 19 15.33 -3.03 -6.59
C ILE A 19 16.32 -1.98 -6.05
N LEU A 20 16.88 -2.18 -4.85
CA LEU A 20 17.88 -1.28 -4.27
C LEU A 20 19.19 -1.26 -5.05
N SER A 21 19.50 -2.34 -5.75
CA SER A 21 20.66 -2.44 -6.65
C SER A 21 20.42 -1.80 -8.02
N GLY A 22 19.24 -1.20 -8.23
CA GLY A 22 18.87 -0.54 -9.48
C GLY A 22 18.44 -1.51 -10.58
N ILE A 23 18.10 -2.75 -10.24
CA ILE A 23 17.59 -3.74 -11.20
C ILE A 23 16.09 -3.46 -11.41
N PRO A 24 15.66 -3.02 -12.60
CA PRO A 24 14.26 -2.72 -12.85
C PRO A 24 13.43 -4.01 -12.88
N MET A 25 12.26 -3.97 -12.24
CA MET A 25 11.33 -5.09 -12.26
C MET A 25 10.38 -4.96 -13.45
N HIS A 26 10.62 -5.73 -14.50
CA HIS A 26 9.75 -5.75 -15.69
C HIS A 26 8.62 -6.75 -15.60
N GLU A 27 8.78 -7.78 -14.75
CA GLU A 27 7.80 -8.86 -14.55
C GLU A 27 7.90 -9.40 -13.12
N CYS A 28 6.77 -9.82 -12.56
CA CYS A 28 6.71 -10.57 -11.30
C CYS A 28 5.66 -11.68 -11.40
N ARG A 29 6.06 -12.92 -11.07
CA ARG A 29 5.17 -14.11 -11.07
C ARG A 29 4.43 -14.29 -12.41
N GLY A 30 5.10 -14.05 -13.54
CA GLY A 30 4.52 -14.18 -14.88
C GLY A 30 3.56 -13.05 -15.27
N CYS A 31 3.53 -11.96 -14.53
CA CYS A 31 2.75 -10.77 -14.84
C CYS A 31 3.69 -9.59 -15.15
N PRO A 32 3.62 -8.99 -16.35
CA PRO A 32 4.41 -7.82 -16.67
C PRO A 32 4.05 -6.63 -15.75
N CYS A 33 5.02 -5.75 -15.52
CA CYS A 33 4.82 -4.52 -14.78
C CYS A 33 4.44 -3.37 -15.71
N ALA A 34 3.46 -2.56 -15.30
CA ALA A 34 3.05 -1.36 -16.05
C ALA A 34 4.13 -0.27 -16.08
N ALA A 35 5.08 -0.32 -15.14
CA ALA A 35 6.29 0.50 -15.09
C ALA A 35 7.40 -0.29 -14.37
N GLY A 36 8.66 0.05 -14.63
CA GLY A 36 9.81 -0.66 -14.04
C GLY A 36 10.16 -0.23 -12.60
N ASP A 37 9.62 0.88 -12.14
CA ASP A 37 9.91 1.55 -10.86
C ASP A 37 8.69 1.65 -9.94
N LEU A 38 7.84 0.62 -9.97
CA LEU A 38 6.59 0.61 -9.19
C LEU A 38 6.79 0.65 -7.66
N VAL A 39 7.95 0.18 -7.18
CA VAL A 39 8.31 0.26 -5.76
C VAL A 39 9.35 1.37 -5.60
N PRO A 40 9.00 2.50 -4.96
CA PRO A 40 9.95 3.59 -4.72
C PRO A 40 11.17 3.11 -3.90
N ALA A 41 12.35 3.62 -4.22
CA ALA A 41 13.59 3.23 -3.54
C ALA A 41 13.55 3.49 -2.02
N VAL A 42 12.87 4.55 -1.58
CA VAL A 42 12.66 4.82 -0.16
C VAL A 42 11.85 3.71 0.52
N VAL A 43 10.80 3.21 -0.12
CA VAL A 43 9.98 2.10 0.39
C VAL A 43 10.82 0.81 0.48
N ALA A 44 11.58 0.51 -0.56
CA ALA A 44 12.48 -0.65 -0.57
C ALA A 44 13.54 -0.57 0.55
N ARG A 45 14.10 0.62 0.79
CA ARG A 45 15.09 0.87 1.85
C ARG A 45 14.47 0.67 3.24
N CYS A 46 13.33 1.31 3.52
CA CYS A 46 12.63 1.15 4.79
C CYS A 46 12.26 -0.31 5.06
N ALA A 47 11.86 -1.06 4.03
CA ALA A 47 11.57 -2.48 4.15
C ALA A 47 12.79 -3.29 4.60
N MET A 48 13.95 -3.07 3.98
CA MET A 48 15.19 -3.77 4.33
C MET A 48 15.73 -3.35 5.69
N ASP A 49 15.63 -2.07 6.05
CA ASP A 49 16.02 -1.58 7.38
C ASP A 49 15.18 -2.25 8.48
N GLY A 50 13.87 -2.34 8.28
CA GLY A 50 12.97 -3.07 9.18
C GLY A 50 13.33 -4.56 9.29
N TYR A 51 13.60 -5.20 8.15
CA TYR A 51 14.02 -6.60 8.11
C TYR A 51 15.32 -6.85 8.87
N HIS A 52 16.35 -6.03 8.67
CA HIS A 52 17.62 -6.12 9.38
C HIS A 52 17.49 -5.80 10.87
N ALA A 53 16.51 -4.99 11.25
CA ALA A 53 16.15 -4.72 12.64
C ALA A 53 15.33 -5.86 13.29
N GLY A 54 15.07 -6.95 12.56
CA GLY A 54 14.35 -8.13 13.07
C GLY A 54 12.82 -7.97 13.10
N GLN A 55 12.27 -6.99 12.38
CA GLN A 55 10.82 -6.87 12.25
C GLN A 55 10.25 -8.00 11.37
N ASP A 56 9.00 -8.38 11.64
CA ASP A 56 8.29 -9.37 10.82
C ASP A 56 8.16 -8.85 9.38
N TRP A 57 8.71 -9.63 8.43
CA TRP A 57 8.69 -9.32 7.02
C TRP A 57 7.28 -9.09 6.47
N PHE A 58 6.28 -9.69 7.08
CA PHE A 58 4.89 -9.42 6.70
C PHE A 58 4.57 -7.92 6.74
N TRP A 59 5.04 -7.19 7.76
CA TRP A 59 4.74 -5.78 7.93
C TRP A 59 5.73 -4.83 7.23
N CYS A 60 6.92 -5.35 6.88
CA CYS A 60 7.94 -4.55 6.18
C CYS A 60 7.83 -4.66 4.66
N ALA A 61 7.43 -5.83 4.15
CA ALA A 61 7.50 -6.15 2.74
C ALA A 61 6.64 -5.22 1.88
N PRO A 62 7.19 -4.67 0.80
CA PRO A 62 6.37 -4.10 -0.27
C PRO A 62 5.49 -5.16 -0.93
N ARG A 63 4.34 -4.73 -1.40
CA ARG A 63 3.38 -5.55 -2.16
C ARG A 63 3.19 -4.97 -3.53
N LEU A 64 3.24 -5.81 -4.55
CA LEU A 64 2.81 -5.43 -5.88
C LEU A 64 1.31 -5.69 -6.03
N PHE A 65 0.63 -4.84 -6.76
CA PHE A 65 -0.79 -4.94 -7.07
C PHE A 65 -0.98 -5.59 -8.43
N CYS A 66 -1.36 -6.87 -8.45
CA CYS A 66 -1.60 -7.62 -9.68
C CYS A 66 -3.08 -7.60 -10.03
N HIS A 67 -3.42 -7.02 -11.18
CA HIS A 67 -4.76 -7.13 -11.75
C HIS A 67 -4.90 -8.49 -12.45
N LYS A 68 -5.71 -9.38 -11.87
CA LYS A 68 -5.81 -10.80 -12.30
C LYS A 68 -6.24 -10.97 -13.74
N SER A 69 -7.35 -10.34 -14.11
CA SER A 69 -7.93 -10.51 -15.46
C SER A 69 -7.02 -9.98 -16.57
N GLN A 70 -6.26 -8.91 -16.29
CA GLN A 70 -5.30 -8.35 -17.26
C GLN A 70 -3.91 -8.95 -17.13
N ARG A 71 -3.63 -9.72 -16.07
CA ARG A 71 -2.31 -10.24 -15.73
C ARG A 71 -1.24 -9.15 -15.79
N LEU A 72 -1.51 -8.04 -15.12
CA LEU A 72 -0.67 -6.83 -15.15
C LEU A 72 -0.41 -6.34 -13.72
N ILE A 73 0.84 -6.06 -13.39
CA ILE A 73 1.20 -5.36 -12.16
C ILE A 73 0.96 -3.86 -12.39
N VAL A 74 -0.03 -3.31 -11.67
CA VAL A 74 -0.52 -1.94 -11.88
C VAL A 74 0.03 -0.92 -10.90
N GLY A 75 0.70 -1.38 -9.83
CA GLY A 75 1.22 -0.50 -8.79
C GLY A 75 1.80 -1.27 -7.63
N SER A 76 2.09 -0.57 -6.55
CA SER A 76 2.58 -1.16 -5.30
C SER A 76 2.04 -0.45 -4.06
N GLY A 77 2.22 -1.09 -2.91
CA GLY A 77 1.95 -0.52 -1.61
C GLY A 77 2.72 -1.23 -0.50
N CYS A 78 2.70 -0.66 0.67
CA CYS A 78 3.34 -1.22 1.86
C CYS A 78 2.54 -0.89 3.12
N PHE A 79 2.73 -1.68 4.15
CA PHE A 79 2.51 -1.23 5.51
C PHE A 79 3.77 -0.50 5.97
N LYS A 80 3.60 0.62 6.69
CA LYS A 80 4.74 1.40 7.20
C LYS A 80 5.27 0.84 8.54
N GLY A 81 5.26 -0.47 8.69
CA GLY A 81 5.68 -1.22 9.86
C GLY A 81 4.57 -2.03 10.52
N ALA A 82 4.89 -2.72 11.61
CA ALA A 82 3.94 -3.49 12.40
C ALA A 82 2.92 -2.57 13.09
N PRO A 83 1.71 -3.10 13.41
CA PRO A 83 0.71 -2.32 14.13
C PRO A 83 1.23 -1.79 15.48
N VAL A 84 0.98 -0.52 15.75
CA VAL A 84 1.21 0.12 17.04
C VAL A 84 -0.14 0.48 17.65
N GLU A 85 -0.41 0.02 18.87
CA GLU A 85 -1.70 0.23 19.54
C GLU A 85 -2.90 -0.12 18.64
N GLY A 86 -2.82 -1.24 17.93
CA GLY A 86 -3.88 -1.71 17.03
C GLY A 86 -4.01 -0.92 15.72
N THR A 87 -3.11 0.01 15.42
CA THR A 87 -3.18 0.85 14.22
C THR A 87 -2.00 0.55 13.29
N VAL A 88 -2.27 0.37 12.00
CA VAL A 88 -1.25 0.23 10.97
C VAL A 88 -1.44 1.29 9.87
N GLU A 89 -0.34 1.86 9.41
CA GLU A 89 -0.37 2.84 8.32
C GLU A 89 -0.03 2.17 6.99
N ILE A 90 -0.74 2.58 5.92
CA ILE A 90 -0.49 2.13 4.56
C ILE A 90 0.04 3.26 3.68
N GLY A 91 0.96 2.89 2.77
CA GLY A 91 1.33 3.69 1.61
C GLY A 91 0.99 2.94 0.33
N TYR A 92 0.61 3.64 -0.74
CA TYR A 92 0.25 3.02 -2.01
C TYR A 92 0.45 3.96 -3.19
N GLY A 93 0.62 3.37 -4.37
CA GLY A 93 0.67 4.08 -5.63
C GLY A 93 0.34 3.15 -6.80
N VAL A 94 -0.08 3.72 -7.91
CA VAL A 94 -0.29 3.01 -9.18
C VAL A 94 0.53 3.68 -10.27
N ALA A 95 0.92 2.91 -11.30
CA ALA A 95 1.59 3.46 -12.47
C ALA A 95 0.74 4.55 -13.13
N LEU A 96 1.36 5.60 -13.68
CA LEU A 96 0.67 6.69 -14.38
C LEU A 96 -0.30 6.19 -15.47
N SER A 97 0.14 5.16 -16.22
CA SER A 97 -0.69 4.51 -17.25
C SER A 97 -1.92 3.79 -16.70
N CYS A 98 -1.97 3.58 -15.38
CA CYS A 98 -3.05 2.90 -14.67
C CYS A 98 -3.96 3.85 -13.89
N GLU A 99 -3.67 5.15 -13.88
CA GLU A 99 -4.48 6.14 -13.17
C GLU A 99 -5.88 6.33 -13.78
N GLY A 100 -6.80 6.86 -13.00
CA GLY A 100 -8.17 7.16 -13.44
C GLY A 100 -9.04 5.93 -13.70
N ARG A 101 -8.51 4.72 -13.62
CA ARG A 101 -9.19 3.46 -13.96
C ARG A 101 -9.77 2.71 -12.75
N GLY A 102 -9.67 3.28 -11.54
CA GLY A 102 -10.17 2.69 -10.30
C GLY A 102 -9.21 1.68 -9.64
N PHE A 103 -8.05 1.40 -10.23
CA PHE A 103 -7.08 0.44 -9.67
C PHE A 103 -6.65 0.82 -8.26
N ALA A 104 -6.26 2.06 -8.00
CA ALA A 104 -5.82 2.50 -6.67
C ALA A 104 -6.88 2.22 -5.59
N SER A 105 -8.17 2.44 -5.89
CA SER A 105 -9.24 2.18 -4.95
C SER A 105 -9.38 0.68 -4.64
N ALA A 106 -9.29 -0.18 -5.64
CA ALA A 106 -9.33 -1.63 -5.46
C ALA A 106 -8.09 -2.14 -4.69
N CYS A 107 -6.90 -1.59 -4.97
CA CYS A 107 -5.67 -1.93 -4.27
C CYS A 107 -5.73 -1.57 -2.78
N VAL A 108 -6.17 -0.36 -2.46
CA VAL A 108 -6.37 0.07 -1.06
C VAL A 108 -7.37 -0.80 -0.33
N ALA A 109 -8.49 -1.16 -0.99
CA ALA A 109 -9.46 -2.10 -0.41
C ALA A 109 -8.81 -3.43 -0.02
N ARG A 110 -7.99 -4.01 -0.91
CA ARG A 110 -7.29 -5.27 -0.65
C ARG A 110 -6.26 -5.15 0.48
N MET A 111 -5.52 -4.05 0.55
CA MET A 111 -4.58 -3.80 1.65
C MET A 111 -5.31 -3.70 3.00
N VAL A 112 -6.45 -3.00 3.04
CA VAL A 112 -7.26 -2.90 4.24
C VAL A 112 -7.82 -4.26 4.67
N GLU A 113 -8.28 -5.08 3.72
CA GLU A 113 -8.72 -6.45 4.01
C GLU A 113 -7.57 -7.30 4.58
N GLU A 114 -6.37 -7.23 3.99
CA GLU A 114 -5.19 -7.94 4.49
C GLU A 114 -4.82 -7.48 5.90
N ALA A 115 -4.85 -6.17 6.16
CA ALA A 115 -4.60 -5.62 7.50
C ALA A 115 -5.62 -6.14 8.51
N PHE A 116 -6.90 -6.05 8.20
CA PHE A 116 -7.96 -6.50 9.10
C PHE A 116 -8.09 -8.04 9.22
N ALA A 117 -7.43 -8.82 8.40
CA ALA A 117 -7.30 -10.26 8.64
C ALA A 117 -6.46 -10.56 9.90
N HIS A 118 -5.61 -9.64 10.34
CA HIS A 118 -4.86 -9.76 11.58
C HIS A 118 -5.67 -9.25 12.77
N ARG A 119 -5.85 -10.10 13.79
CA ARG A 119 -6.67 -9.78 14.98
C ARG A 119 -6.16 -8.58 15.79
N GLY A 120 -4.87 -8.28 15.71
CA GLY A 120 -4.25 -7.15 16.41
C GLY A 120 -4.36 -5.81 15.68
N VAL A 121 -5.12 -5.72 14.57
CA VAL A 121 -5.33 -4.48 13.83
C VAL A 121 -6.77 -4.01 14.00
N ASP A 122 -6.96 -2.88 14.65
CA ASP A 122 -8.26 -2.26 14.90
C ASP A 122 -8.52 -1.09 13.96
N ALA A 123 -7.47 -0.49 13.44
CA ALA A 123 -7.57 0.62 12.49
C ALA A 123 -6.44 0.59 11.44
N VAL A 124 -6.75 1.14 10.27
CA VAL A 124 -5.80 1.43 9.21
C VAL A 124 -5.77 2.94 8.99
N THR A 125 -4.57 3.50 8.91
CA THR A 125 -4.34 4.92 8.59
C THR A 125 -3.63 5.08 7.26
N ALA A 126 -3.74 6.26 6.69
CA ALA A 126 -3.02 6.67 5.49
C ALA A 126 -2.82 8.19 5.49
N GLU A 127 -1.83 8.66 4.76
CA GLU A 127 -1.61 10.08 4.52
C GLU A 127 -1.67 10.36 3.02
N ALA A 128 -2.17 11.54 2.68
CA ALA A 128 -2.22 12.03 1.31
C ALA A 128 -1.91 13.52 1.28
N SER A 129 -1.12 13.96 0.30
CA SER A 129 -0.90 15.39 0.09
C SER A 129 -2.25 16.10 -0.07
N VAL A 130 -2.38 17.28 0.55
CA VAL A 130 -3.57 18.13 0.38
C VAL A 130 -3.76 18.55 -1.08
N HIS A 131 -2.68 18.50 -1.87
CA HIS A 131 -2.68 18.80 -3.30
C HIS A 131 -2.93 17.58 -4.19
N ASN A 132 -3.18 16.40 -3.59
CA ASN A 132 -3.50 15.16 -4.33
C ASN A 132 -4.98 14.75 -4.13
N PRO A 133 -5.94 15.41 -4.81
CA PRO A 133 -7.35 15.08 -4.67
C PRO A 133 -7.69 13.67 -5.18
N ALA A 134 -6.86 13.09 -6.05
CA ALA A 134 -7.08 11.73 -6.53
C ALA A 134 -6.89 10.72 -5.41
N SER A 135 -5.78 10.82 -4.64
CA SER A 135 -5.51 9.96 -3.48
C SER A 135 -6.58 10.15 -2.39
N GLN A 136 -6.98 11.40 -2.11
CA GLN A 136 -8.04 11.67 -1.13
C GLN A 136 -9.36 10.98 -1.51
N ARG A 137 -9.78 11.05 -2.79
CA ARG A 137 -10.97 10.32 -3.28
C ARG A 137 -10.84 8.81 -3.18
N VAL A 138 -9.63 8.25 -3.36
CA VAL A 138 -9.38 6.82 -3.14
C VAL A 138 -9.65 6.45 -1.69
N LEU A 139 -9.16 7.24 -0.74
CA LEU A 139 -9.37 7.00 0.69
C LEU A 139 -10.84 7.13 1.08
N GLU A 140 -11.54 8.17 0.61
CA GLU A 140 -12.98 8.37 0.84
C GLU A 140 -13.80 7.17 0.31
N LYS A 141 -13.53 6.71 -0.91
CA LYS A 141 -14.19 5.52 -1.49
C LYS A 141 -13.96 4.26 -0.66
N ASN A 142 -12.83 4.17 0.02
CA ASN A 142 -12.48 3.08 0.92
C ASN A 142 -12.92 3.33 2.36
N GLN A 143 -13.84 4.28 2.59
CA GLN A 143 -14.46 4.57 3.89
C GLN A 143 -13.46 5.05 4.95
N PHE A 144 -12.33 5.64 4.53
CA PHE A 144 -11.51 6.41 5.42
C PHE A 144 -12.17 7.76 5.69
N TYR A 145 -12.02 8.25 6.89
CA TYR A 145 -12.41 9.59 7.28
C TYR A 145 -11.18 10.40 7.69
N ARG A 146 -11.24 11.69 7.45
CA ARG A 146 -10.13 12.60 7.74
C ARG A 146 -10.05 12.86 9.23
N THR A 147 -8.85 12.74 9.81
CA THR A 147 -8.60 12.94 11.24
C THR A 147 -7.82 14.22 11.54
N GLY A 148 -7.05 14.72 10.57
CA GLY A 148 -6.23 15.90 10.78
C GLY A 148 -5.38 16.27 9.58
N GLN A 149 -4.37 17.07 9.86
CA GLN A 149 -3.29 17.45 8.93
C GLN A 149 -1.98 17.52 9.71
N ARG A 150 -0.88 17.30 9.03
CA ARG A 150 0.46 17.59 9.53
C ARG A 150 1.36 18.14 8.41
N GLU A 151 2.36 18.89 8.77
CA GLU A 151 3.42 19.31 7.87
C GLU A 151 4.50 18.23 7.83
N ASP A 152 4.88 17.83 6.62
CA ASP A 152 5.99 16.91 6.40
C ASP A 152 7.15 17.69 5.73
N PRO A 153 8.40 17.52 6.20
CA PRO A 153 9.54 18.25 5.64
C PRO A 153 9.83 17.97 4.15
N GLU A 154 9.47 16.80 3.66
CA GLU A 154 9.72 16.37 2.28
C GLU A 154 8.48 16.52 1.41
N ASP A 155 7.30 16.10 1.93
CA ASP A 155 6.06 16.00 1.17
C ASP A 155 5.11 17.20 1.36
N GLY A 156 5.46 18.16 2.24
CA GLY A 156 4.65 19.34 2.56
C GLY A 156 3.42 18.99 3.39
N LEU A 157 2.32 19.70 3.18
CA LEU A 157 1.11 19.53 3.98
C LEU A 157 0.35 18.26 3.59
N LEU A 158 0.23 17.34 4.56
CA LEU A 158 -0.45 16.06 4.42
C LEU A 158 -1.77 16.07 5.18
N SER A 159 -2.82 15.54 4.58
CA SER A 159 -4.06 15.16 5.26
C SER A 159 -3.93 13.75 5.81
N GLN A 160 -4.38 13.56 7.04
CA GLN A 160 -4.34 12.30 7.76
C GLN A 160 -5.72 11.63 7.71
N TRP A 161 -5.74 10.35 7.44
CA TRP A 161 -6.94 9.56 7.23
C TRP A 161 -6.93 8.31 8.06
N ARG A 162 -8.12 7.86 8.50
CA ARG A 162 -8.31 6.67 9.33
C ARG A 162 -9.53 5.89 8.88
N ARG A 163 -9.42 4.57 8.95
CA ARG A 163 -10.53 3.63 8.81
C ARG A 163 -10.47 2.64 9.95
N ASP A 164 -11.51 2.59 10.76
CA ASP A 164 -11.63 1.62 11.85
C ASP A 164 -12.18 0.29 11.35
N ARG A 165 -11.80 -0.79 12.03
CA ARG A 165 -12.43 -2.10 11.86
C ARG A 165 -13.90 -1.97 12.21
N ARG A 166 -14.79 -2.39 11.33
CA ARG A 166 -16.22 -2.50 11.69
C ARG A 166 -16.37 -3.54 12.78
N ILE A 167 -16.79 -3.12 13.96
CA ILE A 167 -17.25 -4.04 14.99
C ILE A 167 -18.60 -4.51 14.48
N SER A 168 -18.71 -5.77 14.04
CA SER A 168 -20.03 -6.39 13.90
C SER A 168 -20.70 -6.32 15.27
N PRO A 169 -21.94 -5.78 15.39
CA PRO A 169 -22.65 -5.89 16.64
C PRO A 169 -22.67 -7.38 17.02
N ALA A 170 -22.31 -7.67 18.27
CA ALA A 170 -22.39 -9.02 18.79
C ALA A 170 -23.82 -9.54 18.61
N PRO A 171 -23.98 -10.84 18.27
CA PRO A 171 -25.31 -11.44 18.08
C PRO A 171 -26.15 -11.40 19.34
#